data_0e42e14173f70f491093170df68e809d
#
_entry.id   0e42e14173f70f491093170df68e809d
#
_cell.length_a   1.000
_cell.length_b   1.000
_cell.length_c   1.000
_cell.angle_alpha   90.00
_cell.angle_beta   90.00
_cell.angle_gamma   90.00
#
_symmetry.space_group_name_H-M   'P 1'
#
loop_
_entity.id
_entity.type
_entity.pdbx_description
1 polymer ?
#
loop_
_entity_poly.entity_id
_entity_poly.type
_entity_poly.pdbx_seq_one_letter_code
_entity_poly.pdbx_strand_id
1 'polypeptide(L)' 'MITENNYAVVFEQSMVKSSPNADAVNSFEIFEGLKVNVVDSANGMYNIRLADGKEGWIDANDVKLLAE' A
#
# COMPACT_ATOMS: atom_id res chain seq x y z
N MET A 1 9.03 13.66 -8.84
CA MET A 1 7.68 14.24 -8.73
C MET A 1 6.64 13.15 -8.80
N ILE A 2 5.76 13.13 -7.85
CA ILE A 2 4.73 12.12 -7.79
C ILE A 2 3.54 12.55 -8.60
N THR A 3 3.08 11.66 -9.44
CA THR A 3 1.87 11.93 -10.17
C THR A 3 0.69 11.62 -9.29
N GLU A 4 -0.40 12.22 -9.62
CA GLU A 4 -1.59 12.10 -8.80
C GLU A 4 -2.36 10.81 -9.03
N ASN A 5 -1.91 9.95 -9.92
CA ASN A 5 -2.70 8.78 -10.29
C ASN A 5 -1.98 7.46 -10.04
N ASN A 6 -1.22 7.40 -8.97
CA ASN A 6 -0.52 6.17 -8.62
C ASN A 6 -1.40 5.28 -7.76
N TYR A 7 -2.29 4.58 -8.42
CA TYR A 7 -3.19 3.67 -7.72
C TYR A 7 -2.72 2.24 -7.84
N ALA A 8 -3.13 1.42 -6.90
CA ALA A 8 -2.85 0.00 -6.94
C ALA A 8 -4.06 -0.76 -6.44
N VAL A 9 -4.17 -2.00 -6.87
CA VAL A 9 -5.22 -2.89 -6.40
C VAL A 9 -4.57 -3.99 -5.57
N VAL A 10 -5.16 -4.28 -4.43
CA VAL A 10 -4.68 -5.31 -3.53
C VAL A 10 -5.06 -6.68 -4.10
N PHE A 11 -4.08 -7.56 -4.27
CA PHE A 11 -4.32 -8.89 -4.82
C PHE A 11 -5.03 -9.80 -3.83
N GLU A 12 -4.63 -9.73 -2.58
CA GLU A 12 -5.17 -10.61 -1.57
C GLU A 12 -5.08 -9.92 -0.24
N GLN A 13 -5.81 -10.46 0.72
CA GLN A 13 -5.83 -9.91 2.07
C GLN A 13 -4.41 -9.73 2.60
N SER A 14 -4.11 -8.56 3.11
CA SER A 14 -2.76 -8.23 3.56
C SER A 14 -2.80 -7.36 4.79
N MET A 15 -1.75 -7.46 5.59
CA MET A 15 -1.58 -6.58 6.75
C MET A 15 -0.75 -5.38 6.35
N VAL A 16 -1.23 -4.21 6.71
CA VAL A 16 -0.53 -2.96 6.46
C VAL A 16 0.31 -2.64 7.69
N LYS A 17 1.57 -2.30 7.47
CA LYS A 17 2.51 -2.04 8.57
C LYS A 17 2.68 -0.55 8.77
N SER A 18 3.12 -0.19 9.97
CA SER A 18 3.27 1.22 10.32
C SER A 18 4.54 1.85 9.75
N SER A 19 5.48 1.06 9.30
CA SER A 19 6.70 1.59 8.68
C SER A 19 7.25 0.56 7.69
N PRO A 20 8.20 0.97 6.82
CA PRO A 20 8.68 0.10 5.75
C PRO A 20 9.79 -0.84 6.20
N ASN A 21 9.57 -1.52 7.31
CA ASN A 21 10.53 -2.48 7.85
C ASN A 21 9.84 -3.79 8.12
N ALA A 22 10.58 -4.87 7.96
CA ALA A 22 10.01 -6.18 8.22
C ALA A 22 9.57 -6.34 9.67
N ASP A 23 10.23 -5.62 10.57
CA ASP A 23 9.91 -5.69 12.00
C ASP A 23 8.84 -4.72 12.42
N ALA A 24 8.26 -3.99 11.49
CA ALA A 24 7.27 -2.99 11.84
C ALA A 24 6.01 -3.65 12.38
N VAL A 25 5.33 -2.90 13.25
CA VAL A 25 4.07 -3.34 13.82
C VAL A 25 2.98 -3.32 12.75
N ASN A 26 2.11 -4.32 12.78
CA ASN A 26 0.94 -4.32 11.91
C ASN A 26 -0.02 -3.24 12.36
N SER A 27 -0.48 -2.45 11.40
CA SER A 27 -1.35 -1.33 11.70
C SER A 27 -2.82 -1.67 11.47
N PHE A 28 -3.14 -2.16 10.28
CA PHE A 28 -4.50 -2.56 9.98
C PHE A 28 -4.46 -3.52 8.81
N GLU A 29 -5.62 -4.11 8.52
CA GLU A 29 -5.72 -5.14 7.49
C GLU A 29 -6.54 -4.62 6.33
N ILE A 30 -6.15 -5.02 5.11
CA ILE A 30 -6.91 -4.68 3.93
C ILE A 30 -7.21 -5.96 3.16
N PHE A 31 -8.23 -5.89 2.31
CA PHE A 31 -8.75 -7.07 1.63
C PHE A 31 -8.53 -6.98 0.13
N GLU A 32 -8.59 -8.13 -0.52
CA GLU A 32 -8.39 -8.19 -1.96
C GLU A 32 -9.42 -7.32 -2.67
N GLY A 33 -8.98 -6.75 -3.78
CA GLY A 33 -9.85 -5.92 -4.58
C GLY A 33 -9.91 -4.46 -4.15
N LEU A 34 -9.32 -4.13 -3.02
CA LEU A 34 -9.32 -2.75 -2.54
C LEU A 34 -8.37 -1.91 -3.37
N LYS A 35 -8.84 -0.75 -3.80
CA LYS A 35 -8.03 0.18 -4.55
C LYS A 35 -7.40 1.18 -3.57
N VAL A 36 -6.10 1.33 -3.66
CA VAL A 36 -5.36 2.20 -2.75
C VAL A 36 -4.50 3.16 -3.56
N ASN A 37 -4.14 4.27 -2.95
CA ASN A 37 -3.29 5.26 -3.57
C ASN A 37 -1.86 5.03 -3.08
N VAL A 38 -0.93 4.84 -4.01
CA VAL A 38 0.47 4.64 -3.68
C VAL A 38 1.15 6.00 -3.62
N VAL A 39 1.66 6.36 -2.47
CA VAL A 39 2.26 7.68 -2.28
C VAL A 39 3.77 7.65 -2.15
N ASP A 40 4.36 6.47 -1.90
CA ASP A 40 5.81 6.37 -1.79
C ASP A 40 6.22 4.90 -1.90
N SER A 41 7.51 4.67 -1.94
CA SER A 41 8.03 3.31 -1.92
C SER A 41 9.37 3.30 -1.21
N ALA A 42 9.65 2.20 -0.51
CA ALA A 42 10.91 2.03 0.19
C ALA A 42 11.04 0.56 0.60
N ASN A 43 12.26 0.05 0.57
CA ASN A 43 12.57 -1.29 1.05
C ASN A 43 11.69 -2.38 0.44
N GLY A 44 11.29 -2.21 -0.83
CA GLY A 44 10.43 -3.19 -1.47
C GLY A 44 8.99 -3.15 -1.03
N MET A 45 8.59 -2.07 -0.37
CA MET A 45 7.22 -1.88 0.09
C MET A 45 6.67 -0.57 -0.46
N TYR A 46 5.36 -0.47 -0.49
CA TYR A 46 4.69 0.75 -0.92
C TYR A 46 3.98 1.41 0.25
N ASN A 47 4.12 2.71 0.34
CA ASN A 47 3.32 3.50 1.27
C ASN A 47 2.00 3.80 0.58
N ILE A 48 0.92 3.30 1.17
CA ILE A 48 -0.39 3.44 0.55
C ILE A 48 -1.29 4.30 1.43
N ARG A 49 -2.24 4.95 0.78
CA ARG A 49 -3.24 5.75 1.48
C ARG A 49 -4.62 5.28 1.03
N LEU A 50 -5.48 5.07 1.99
CA LEU A 50 -6.86 4.68 1.73
C LEU A 50 -7.75 5.90 1.61
N ALA A 51 -8.95 5.68 1.10
CA ALA A 51 -9.88 6.78 0.88
C ALA A 51 -10.27 7.49 2.17
N ASP A 52 -10.25 6.78 3.29
CA ASP A 52 -10.61 7.37 4.58
C ASP A 52 -9.45 8.08 5.26
N GLY A 53 -8.30 8.14 4.59
CA GLY A 53 -7.14 8.85 5.11
C GLY A 53 -6.13 7.99 5.84
N LYS A 54 -6.39 6.71 6.02
CA LYS A 54 -5.42 5.83 6.65
C LYS A 54 -4.23 5.61 5.73
N GLU A 55 -3.06 5.54 6.31
CA GLU A 55 -1.83 5.29 5.57
C GLU A 55 -1.03 4.19 6.22
N GLY A 56 -0.21 3.54 5.42
CA GLY A 56 0.69 2.53 5.94
C GLY A 56 1.50 1.91 4.83
N TRP A 57 2.26 0.88 5.17
CA TRP A 57 3.18 0.24 4.24
C TRP A 57 2.75 -1.20 3.99
N ILE A 58 2.78 -1.59 2.73
CA ILE A 58 2.38 -2.92 2.32
C ILE A 58 3.46 -3.47 1.40
N ASP A 59 3.64 -4.79 1.44
CA ASP A 59 4.60 -5.45 0.55
C ASP A 59 4.22 -5.17 -0.90
N ALA A 60 5.20 -4.77 -1.68
CA ALA A 60 4.95 -4.44 -3.08
C ALA A 60 4.41 -5.63 -3.87
N ASN A 61 4.68 -6.84 -3.41
CA ASN A 61 4.19 -8.04 -4.09
C ASN A 61 2.72 -8.31 -3.83
N ASP A 62 2.11 -7.63 -2.88
CA ASP A 62 0.72 -7.87 -2.53
C ASP A 62 -0.24 -6.97 -3.27
N VAL A 63 0.27 -6.05 -4.07
CA VAL A 63 -0.56 -5.11 -4.83
C VAL A 63 -0.04 -5.03 -6.24
N LYS A 64 -0.91 -4.58 -7.13
CA LYS A 64 -0.54 -4.35 -8.52
C LYS A 64 -0.82 -2.90 -8.85
N LEU A 65 0.20 -2.21 -9.32
CA LEU A 65 0.04 -0.82 -9.77
C LEU A 65 -0.83 -0.80 -11.02
N LEU A 66 -1.73 0.15 -11.06
CA LEU A 66 -2.57 0.35 -12.23
C LEU A 66 -1.86 1.31 -13.17
N ALA A 67 -1.59 0.83 -14.37
CA ALA A 67 -0.92 1.67 -15.37
C ALA A 67 -1.92 2.65 -15.94
N GLU A 68 -1.42 3.81 -16.33
CA GLU A 68 -2.26 4.83 -16.93
C GLU A 68 -2.05 4.92 -18.41
#